data_a57ed2514b39ad09eb99cbf1864a16b1
#
_entry.id   a57ed2514b39ad09eb99cbf1864a16b1
#
_cell.length_a   1.000
_cell.length_b   1.000
_cell.length_c   1.000
_cell.angle_alpha   90.00
_cell.angle_beta   90.00
_cell.angle_gamma   90.00
#
_symmetry.space_group_name_H-M   'P 1'
#
loop_
_entity.id
_entity.type
_entity.pdbx_description
1 polymer ?
#
loop_
_entity_poly.entity_id
_entity_poly.type
_entity_poly.pdbx_seq_one_letter_code
_entity_poly.pdbx_strand_id
1 'polypeptide(L)'
;MRLAVLLLAFSLRAAEPVPVLAELFTSEGCSSCPPADRLLQRLDRMQPVPGARIIVLSEHVDYWNQLGWRDPYSSPVFSHRQEQYARVLGSAVATPQIVVDGRIPVLGNDPDAVQKAIARAAGRGKAPVRIGAARRDGGEVEVPVSIAPPAKGHAEVWIAIADEADQSSVGRGENAGRTLTHVAVVRALSKAGRVDKSEGLEKTLRMPIGAAPGRVVVFLVDGSGEVLGAGAAPIP
;
A
#
# COMPACT_ATOMS: atom_id res chain seq x y z
N MET A 1 -11.68 45.24 43.19
CA MET A 1 -10.92 44.86 41.98
C MET A 1 -10.95 43.34 41.84
N ARG A 2 -11.74 42.80 40.94
CA ARG A 2 -11.82 41.34 40.69
C ARG A 2 -10.89 41.04 39.52
N LEU A 3 -9.79 40.31 39.80
CA LEU A 3 -8.87 39.82 38.76
C LEU A 3 -9.54 38.64 38.04
N ALA A 4 -9.87 38.80 36.76
CA ALA A 4 -10.33 37.71 35.91
C ALA A 4 -9.09 36.97 35.40
N VAL A 5 -8.89 35.76 35.86
CA VAL A 5 -7.85 34.83 35.31
C VAL A 5 -8.39 34.20 34.04
N LEU A 6 -7.87 34.66 32.90
CA LEU A 6 -8.18 34.10 31.59
C LEU A 6 -7.37 32.78 31.43
N LEU A 7 -8.02 31.61 31.60
CA LEU A 7 -7.42 30.31 31.30
C LEU A 7 -7.40 30.14 29.78
N LEU A 8 -6.23 30.33 29.15
CA LEU A 8 -6.01 29.90 27.75
C LEU A 8 -5.95 28.35 27.71
N ALA A 9 -7.02 27.73 27.23
CA ALA A 9 -7.00 26.31 26.90
C ALA A 9 -6.17 26.10 25.61
N PHE A 10 -4.92 25.66 25.79
CA PHE A 10 -4.11 25.15 24.68
C PHE A 10 -4.68 23.80 24.27
N SER A 11 -5.47 23.75 23.18
CA SER A 11 -5.86 22.51 22.54
C SER A 11 -4.61 21.89 21.90
N LEU A 12 -4.01 20.90 22.53
CA LEU A 12 -3.02 20.02 21.87
C LEU A 12 -3.73 19.28 20.73
N ARG A 13 -3.56 19.76 19.52
CA ARG A 13 -3.97 19.04 18.32
C ARG A 13 -2.99 17.88 18.15
N ALA A 14 -3.44 16.64 18.37
CA ALA A 14 -2.63 15.47 18.07
C ALA A 14 -2.19 15.53 16.59
N ALA A 15 -0.91 15.30 16.33
CA ALA A 15 -0.41 15.26 14.96
C ALA A 15 -1.13 14.15 14.19
N GLU A 16 -1.55 14.43 12.96
CA GLU A 16 -2.17 13.42 12.11
C GLU A 16 -1.17 12.29 11.84
N PRO A 17 -1.62 11.00 11.89
CA PRO A 17 -0.74 9.88 11.60
C PRO A 17 -0.13 9.96 10.19
N VAL A 18 1.16 9.68 10.08
CA VAL A 18 1.91 9.75 8.82
C VAL A 18 1.56 8.54 7.95
N PRO A 19 1.14 8.72 6.68
CA PRO A 19 0.85 7.61 5.80
C PRO A 19 2.13 6.84 5.46
N VAL A 20 2.09 5.52 5.64
CA VAL A 20 3.17 4.58 5.32
C VAL A 20 2.61 3.48 4.44
N LEU A 21 3.16 3.31 3.24
CA LEU A 21 2.80 2.24 2.32
C LEU A 21 3.59 0.97 2.64
N ALA A 22 2.89 -0.15 2.79
CA ALA A 22 3.46 -1.48 2.98
C ALA A 22 2.99 -2.41 1.85
N GLU A 23 3.88 -2.76 0.95
CA GLU A 23 3.62 -3.61 -0.21
C GLU A 23 4.13 -5.03 0.11
N LEU A 24 3.21 -5.98 0.24
CA LEU A 24 3.52 -7.39 0.44
C LEU A 24 3.59 -8.11 -0.90
N PHE A 25 4.76 -8.65 -1.24
CA PHE A 25 4.95 -9.60 -2.33
C PHE A 25 4.76 -11.01 -1.79
N THR A 26 3.71 -11.69 -2.27
CA THR A 26 3.22 -12.98 -1.77
C THR A 26 2.79 -13.89 -2.91
N SER A 27 2.47 -15.13 -2.60
CA SER A 27 1.81 -16.08 -3.52
C SER A 27 1.12 -17.18 -2.73
N GLU A 28 -0.03 -17.64 -3.22
CA GLU A 28 -0.69 -18.84 -2.69
C GLU A 28 0.12 -20.13 -2.90
N GLY A 29 1.05 -20.13 -3.87
CA GLY A 29 1.97 -21.24 -4.11
C GLY A 29 3.11 -21.35 -3.09
N CYS A 30 3.35 -20.31 -2.29
CA CYS A 30 4.47 -20.20 -1.36
C CYS A 30 4.05 -20.63 0.06
N SER A 31 4.61 -21.71 0.61
CA SER A 31 4.22 -22.26 1.93
C SER A 31 4.60 -21.37 3.11
N SER A 32 5.58 -20.48 2.96
CA SER A 32 6.00 -19.51 3.97
C SER A 32 5.22 -18.18 3.92
N CYS A 33 4.35 -17.99 2.92
CA CYS A 33 3.60 -16.75 2.71
C CYS A 33 2.37 -16.57 3.63
N PRO A 34 1.58 -17.59 3.99
CA PRO A 34 0.37 -17.39 4.79
C PRO A 34 0.57 -16.69 6.15
N PRO A 35 1.69 -16.83 6.87
CA PRO A 35 1.97 -15.99 8.05
C PRO A 35 2.10 -14.50 7.72
N ALA A 36 2.68 -14.15 6.57
CA ALA A 36 2.82 -12.76 6.13
C ALA A 36 1.46 -12.16 5.71
N ASP A 37 0.63 -12.92 5.03
CA ASP A 37 -0.74 -12.50 4.68
C ASP A 37 -1.55 -12.18 5.95
N ARG A 38 -1.46 -13.03 6.99
CA ARG A 38 -2.07 -12.76 8.29
C ARG A 38 -1.47 -11.53 9.00
N LEU A 39 -0.17 -11.29 8.83
CA LEU A 39 0.45 -10.08 9.38
C LEU A 39 -0.09 -8.84 8.66
N LEU A 40 -0.21 -8.87 7.32
CA LEU A 40 -0.76 -7.77 6.55
C LEU A 40 -2.18 -7.43 6.99
N GLN A 41 -3.04 -8.45 7.21
CA GLN A 41 -4.40 -8.28 7.75
C GLN A 41 -4.41 -7.59 9.12
N ARG A 42 -3.46 -7.94 10.00
CA ARG A 42 -3.34 -7.29 11.32
C ARG A 42 -2.87 -5.84 11.19
N LEU A 43 -1.91 -5.57 10.33
CA LEU A 43 -1.42 -4.21 10.06
C LEU A 43 -2.54 -3.31 9.56
N ASP A 44 -3.30 -3.80 8.60
CA ASP A 44 -4.43 -3.07 8.00
C ASP A 44 -5.51 -2.74 9.04
N ARG A 45 -5.97 -3.75 9.78
CA ARG A 45 -7.10 -3.61 10.71
C ARG A 45 -6.73 -2.91 12.01
N MET A 46 -5.56 -3.23 12.60
CA MET A 46 -5.22 -2.84 13.96
C MET A 46 -4.34 -1.59 14.03
N GLN A 47 -3.69 -1.20 12.93
CA GLN A 47 -2.80 -0.03 12.89
C GLN A 47 -1.82 0.02 14.08
N PRO A 48 -0.99 -1.03 14.32
CA PRO A 48 -0.32 -1.23 15.60
C PRO A 48 0.88 -0.30 15.85
N VAL A 49 1.25 0.54 14.88
CA VAL A 49 2.42 1.43 14.99
C VAL A 49 1.96 2.85 15.29
N PRO A 50 2.21 3.39 16.51
CA PRO A 50 1.82 4.74 16.86
C PRO A 50 2.39 5.79 15.90
N GLY A 51 1.57 6.76 15.53
CA GLY A 51 1.96 7.84 14.63
C GLY A 51 2.02 7.46 13.13
N ALA A 52 1.82 6.20 12.78
CA ALA A 52 1.69 5.75 11.40
C ALA A 52 0.22 5.50 11.03
N ARG A 53 -0.18 5.88 9.82
CA ARG A 53 -1.36 5.38 9.11
C ARG A 53 -0.88 4.38 8.08
N ILE A 54 -1.00 3.11 8.39
CA ILE A 54 -0.49 2.03 7.54
C ILE A 54 -1.47 1.80 6.40
N ILE A 55 -0.98 1.91 5.17
CA ILE A 55 -1.69 1.59 3.93
C ILE A 55 -1.06 0.32 3.38
N VAL A 56 -1.83 -0.74 3.22
CA VAL A 56 -1.31 -2.03 2.78
C VAL A 56 -1.75 -2.33 1.35
N LEU A 57 -0.88 -3.02 0.61
CA LEU A 57 -1.18 -3.64 -0.69
C LEU A 57 -0.64 -5.08 -0.67
N SER A 58 -1.44 -6.03 -1.17
CA SER A 58 -1.04 -7.42 -1.39
C SER A 58 -0.83 -7.64 -2.88
N GLU A 59 0.42 -7.87 -3.28
CA GLU A 59 0.85 -8.03 -4.66
C GLU A 59 1.27 -9.49 -4.88
N HIS A 60 0.42 -10.26 -5.55
CA HIS A 60 0.65 -11.68 -5.80
C HIS A 60 1.56 -11.87 -7.00
N VAL A 61 2.76 -12.42 -6.77
CA VAL A 61 3.76 -12.68 -7.81
C VAL A 61 3.44 -13.97 -8.57
N ASP A 62 3.81 -14.03 -9.85
CA ASP A 62 3.44 -15.13 -10.73
C ASP A 62 4.51 -16.22 -10.91
N TYR A 63 5.74 -15.99 -10.43
CA TYR A 63 6.83 -16.97 -10.62
C TYR A 63 6.66 -18.27 -9.82
N TRP A 64 5.71 -18.34 -8.87
CA TRP A 64 5.30 -19.56 -8.17
C TRP A 64 4.32 -20.43 -8.96
N ASN A 65 3.65 -19.88 -9.99
CA ASN A 65 2.58 -20.56 -10.73
C ASN A 65 3.03 -21.88 -11.39
N GLN A 66 4.33 -22.03 -11.65
CA GLN A 66 4.89 -23.24 -12.27
C GLN A 66 5.08 -24.40 -11.28
N LEU A 67 4.90 -24.18 -9.98
CA LEU A 67 5.13 -25.14 -8.92
C LEU A 67 3.85 -25.87 -8.45
N GLY A 68 2.88 -26.01 -9.36
CA GLY A 68 1.69 -26.85 -9.17
C GLY A 68 0.39 -26.13 -8.82
N TRP A 69 0.43 -24.84 -8.44
CA TRP A 69 -0.76 -24.02 -8.19
C TRP A 69 -0.64 -22.68 -8.91
N ARG A 70 -1.63 -22.38 -9.74
CA ARG A 70 -1.74 -21.04 -10.34
C ARG A 70 -2.55 -20.15 -9.41
N ASP A 71 -1.88 -19.18 -8.79
CA ASP A 71 -2.50 -18.19 -7.92
C ASP A 71 -3.45 -17.31 -8.74
N PRO A 72 -4.75 -17.25 -8.42
CA PRO A 72 -5.75 -16.51 -9.20
C PRO A 72 -5.57 -14.99 -9.14
N TYR A 73 -4.79 -14.49 -8.19
CA TYR A 73 -4.52 -13.06 -7.97
C TYR A 73 -3.18 -12.63 -8.58
N SER A 74 -2.37 -13.57 -9.04
CA SER A 74 -1.01 -13.30 -9.48
C SER A 74 -0.94 -12.57 -10.82
N SER A 75 0.06 -11.70 -10.94
CA SER A 75 0.35 -10.98 -12.17
C SER A 75 1.86 -10.78 -12.36
N PRO A 76 2.36 -10.87 -13.62
CA PRO A 76 3.74 -10.52 -13.95
C PRO A 76 4.09 -9.07 -13.65
N VAL A 77 3.09 -8.19 -13.57
CA VAL A 77 3.27 -6.78 -13.17
C VAL A 77 3.87 -6.70 -11.76
N PHE A 78 3.40 -7.53 -10.83
CA PHE A 78 3.88 -7.53 -9.45
C PHE A 78 5.26 -8.18 -9.32
N SER A 79 5.54 -9.26 -10.04
CA SER A 79 6.88 -9.84 -10.13
C SER A 79 7.89 -8.81 -10.64
N HIS A 80 7.54 -8.10 -11.72
CA HIS A 80 8.40 -7.04 -12.26
C HIS A 80 8.60 -5.86 -11.28
N ARG A 81 7.54 -5.46 -10.55
CA ARG A 81 7.64 -4.42 -9.51
C ARG A 81 8.58 -4.84 -8.39
N GLN A 82 8.48 -6.07 -7.91
CA GLN A 82 9.41 -6.63 -6.92
C GLN A 82 10.86 -6.64 -7.43
N GLU A 83 11.09 -7.04 -8.67
CA GLU A 83 12.41 -7.01 -9.30
C GLU A 83 12.99 -5.59 -9.40
N GLN A 84 12.15 -4.59 -9.68
CA GLN A 84 12.58 -3.19 -9.68
C GLN A 84 13.05 -2.78 -8.27
N TYR A 85 12.31 -3.12 -7.22
CA TYR A 85 12.74 -2.89 -5.85
C TYR A 85 14.04 -3.63 -5.53
N ALA A 86 14.15 -4.90 -5.90
CA ALA A 86 15.37 -5.69 -5.66
C ALA A 86 16.61 -5.03 -6.29
N ARG A 87 16.49 -4.54 -7.54
CA ARG A 87 17.59 -3.82 -8.22
C ARG A 87 17.99 -2.54 -7.51
N VAL A 88 17.03 -1.72 -7.10
CA VAL A 88 17.31 -0.41 -6.49
C VAL A 88 17.81 -0.56 -5.06
N LEU A 89 17.26 -1.53 -4.31
CA LEU A 89 17.58 -1.72 -2.89
C LEU A 89 18.72 -2.70 -2.64
N GLY A 90 19.23 -3.37 -3.69
CA GLY A 90 20.25 -4.41 -3.55
C GLY A 90 19.76 -5.62 -2.74
N SER A 91 18.46 -5.91 -2.78
CA SER A 91 17.84 -7.03 -2.06
C SER A 91 17.59 -8.22 -2.98
N ALA A 92 17.38 -9.40 -2.39
CA ALA A 92 16.94 -10.57 -3.16
C ALA A 92 15.45 -10.43 -3.55
N VAL A 93 15.07 -11.06 -4.68
CA VAL A 93 13.68 -11.33 -5.05
C VAL A 93 13.27 -12.61 -4.31
N ALA A 94 12.37 -12.49 -3.34
CA ALA A 94 11.89 -13.62 -2.53
C ALA A 94 10.50 -13.34 -1.97
N THR A 95 9.76 -14.40 -1.64
CA THR A 95 8.48 -14.31 -0.91
C THR A 95 8.54 -15.11 0.39
N PRO A 96 7.84 -14.63 1.44
CA PRO A 96 7.14 -13.36 1.52
C PRO A 96 8.09 -12.19 1.78
N GLN A 97 7.91 -11.08 1.07
CA GLN A 97 8.69 -9.85 1.29
C GLN A 97 7.72 -8.68 1.47
N ILE A 98 7.94 -7.84 2.49
CA ILE A 98 7.29 -6.53 2.59
C ILE A 98 8.30 -5.45 2.24
N VAL A 99 7.93 -4.55 1.34
CA VAL A 99 8.68 -3.33 1.06
C VAL A 99 7.93 -2.15 1.65
N VAL A 100 8.54 -1.49 2.63
CA VAL A 100 7.94 -0.33 3.30
C VAL A 100 8.43 0.95 2.63
N ASP A 101 7.48 1.76 2.16
CA ASP A 101 7.70 3.03 1.46
C ASP A 101 8.69 2.94 0.30
N GLY A 102 8.76 1.81 -0.39
CA GLY A 102 9.67 1.59 -1.52
C GLY A 102 11.16 1.58 -1.14
N ARG A 103 11.51 1.56 0.17
CA ARG A 103 12.89 1.71 0.65
C ARG A 103 13.38 0.65 1.61
N ILE A 104 12.51 0.06 2.39
CA ILE A 104 12.92 -0.85 3.47
C ILE A 104 12.35 -2.24 3.17
N PRO A 105 13.12 -3.10 2.51
CA PRO A 105 12.72 -4.48 2.30
C PRO A 105 12.92 -5.27 3.59
N VAL A 106 11.91 -6.04 3.99
CA VAL A 106 11.94 -6.91 5.17
C VAL A 106 11.28 -8.24 4.86
N LEU A 107 11.65 -9.27 5.60
CA LEU A 107 10.97 -10.56 5.53
C LEU A 107 9.51 -10.39 5.98
N GLY A 108 8.55 -10.74 5.11
CA GLY A 108 7.14 -10.42 5.30
C GLY A 108 6.48 -11.15 6.49
N ASN A 109 7.05 -12.24 6.97
CA ASN A 109 6.57 -13.00 8.11
C ASN A 109 7.33 -12.71 9.43
N ASP A 110 8.13 -11.63 9.48
CA ASP A 110 8.78 -11.12 10.70
C ASP A 110 8.04 -9.87 11.21
N PRO A 111 7.10 -10.00 12.18
CA PRO A 111 6.29 -8.88 12.65
C PRO A 111 7.10 -7.77 13.31
N ASP A 112 8.20 -8.10 13.98
CA ASP A 112 9.02 -7.10 14.68
C ASP A 112 9.83 -6.28 13.69
N ALA A 113 10.43 -6.92 12.69
CA ALA A 113 11.14 -6.23 11.61
C ALA A 113 10.20 -5.32 10.83
N VAL A 114 8.99 -5.79 10.50
CA VAL A 114 7.98 -5.01 9.77
C VAL A 114 7.52 -3.79 10.58
N GLN A 115 7.18 -3.94 11.87
CA GLN A 115 6.76 -2.82 12.70
C GLN A 115 7.89 -1.78 12.89
N LYS A 116 9.12 -2.21 13.07
CA LYS A 116 10.29 -1.32 13.14
C LYS A 116 10.50 -0.56 11.83
N ALA A 117 10.34 -1.21 10.67
CA ALA A 117 10.42 -0.57 9.36
C ALA A 117 9.34 0.50 9.19
N ILE A 118 8.08 0.20 9.56
CA ILE A 118 6.96 1.13 9.50
C ILE A 118 7.20 2.33 10.44
N ALA A 119 7.63 2.09 11.69
CA ALA A 119 7.94 3.17 12.63
C ALA A 119 9.05 4.10 12.11
N ARG A 120 10.10 3.52 11.49
CA ARG A 120 11.16 4.29 10.84
C ARG A 120 10.66 5.12 9.66
N ALA A 121 9.75 4.56 8.85
CA ALA A 121 9.15 5.26 7.71
C ALA A 121 8.22 6.40 8.17
N ALA A 122 7.45 6.21 9.24
CA ALA A 122 6.58 7.23 9.82
C ALA A 122 7.34 8.46 10.38
N GLY A 123 8.64 8.30 10.70
CA GLY A 123 9.50 9.42 11.08
C GLY A 123 9.93 10.35 9.93
N ARG A 124 9.48 10.09 8.69
CA ARG A 124 9.83 10.87 7.50
C ARG A 124 8.68 11.78 7.08
N GLY A 125 9.02 12.97 6.61
CA GLY A 125 8.04 13.87 6.00
C GLY A 125 7.42 13.29 4.74
N LYS A 126 6.11 13.45 4.59
CA LYS A 126 5.33 12.97 3.44
C LYS A 126 4.62 14.12 2.74
N ALA A 127 4.59 14.05 1.41
CA ALA A 127 3.73 14.92 0.62
C ALA A 127 2.26 14.51 0.83
N PRO A 128 1.36 15.46 1.14
CA PRO A 128 -0.05 15.16 1.28
C PRO A 128 -0.66 14.61 -0.01
N VAL A 129 -1.32 13.46 0.08
CA VAL A 129 -2.14 12.85 -0.96
C VAL A 129 -3.56 12.75 -0.42
N ARG A 130 -4.47 13.54 -0.96
CA ARG A 130 -5.89 13.52 -0.60
C ARG A 130 -6.69 12.89 -1.71
N ILE A 131 -7.58 11.97 -1.33
CA ILE A 131 -8.49 11.29 -2.23
C ILE A 131 -9.90 11.71 -1.83
N GLY A 132 -10.65 12.26 -2.79
CA GLY A 132 -12.06 12.57 -2.62
C GLY A 132 -12.93 11.31 -2.66
N ALA A 133 -14.23 11.48 -2.59
CA ALA A 133 -15.17 10.36 -2.66
C ALA A 133 -15.04 9.66 -4.02
N ALA A 134 -14.57 8.43 -4.02
CA ALA A 134 -14.53 7.59 -5.20
C ALA A 134 -15.96 7.22 -5.63
N ARG A 135 -16.20 7.13 -6.93
CA ARG A 135 -17.53 6.82 -7.50
C ARG A 135 -17.38 5.76 -8.58
N ARG A 136 -18.27 4.77 -8.55
CA ARG A 136 -18.40 3.81 -9.66
C ARG A 136 -19.12 4.47 -10.83
N ASP A 137 -18.54 4.30 -12.02
CA ASP A 137 -19.14 4.71 -13.28
C ASP A 137 -18.98 3.56 -14.29
N GLY A 138 -20.04 2.75 -14.44
CA GLY A 138 -19.97 1.53 -15.25
C GLY A 138 -18.92 0.54 -14.70
N GLY A 139 -17.96 0.15 -15.56
CA GLY A 139 -16.83 -0.72 -15.24
C GLY A 139 -15.59 0.01 -14.74
N GLU A 140 -15.69 1.30 -14.42
CA GLU A 140 -14.59 2.14 -13.94
C GLU A 140 -14.91 2.76 -12.58
N VAL A 141 -13.87 3.23 -11.90
CA VAL A 141 -13.97 4.12 -10.75
C VAL A 141 -13.39 5.48 -11.09
N GLU A 142 -14.13 6.53 -10.75
CA GLU A 142 -13.67 7.92 -10.76
C GLU A 142 -13.14 8.30 -9.38
N VAL A 143 -11.93 8.81 -9.34
CA VAL A 143 -11.19 9.11 -8.11
C VAL A 143 -10.67 10.53 -8.17
N PRO A 144 -11.37 11.50 -7.56
CA PRO A 144 -10.84 12.85 -7.41
C PRO A 144 -9.61 12.84 -6.49
N VAL A 145 -8.50 13.41 -6.94
CA VAL A 145 -7.27 13.49 -6.15
C VAL A 145 -6.74 14.92 -6.08
N SER A 146 -6.20 15.28 -4.93
CA SER A 146 -5.44 16.50 -4.71
C SER A 146 -4.11 16.11 -4.07
N ILE A 147 -3.02 16.34 -4.80
CA ILE A 147 -1.67 15.90 -4.45
C ILE A 147 -0.80 17.13 -4.31
N ALA A 148 -0.22 17.32 -3.14
CA ALA A 148 0.72 18.40 -2.92
C ALA A 148 2.08 18.14 -3.61
N PRO A 149 2.82 19.19 -3.99
CA PRO A 149 4.17 19.05 -4.50
C PRO A 149 5.07 18.26 -3.54
N PRO A 150 5.96 17.39 -4.04
CA PRO A 150 6.99 16.79 -3.20
C PRO A 150 8.00 17.84 -2.75
N ALA A 151 8.62 17.66 -1.59
CA ALA A 151 9.60 18.61 -1.05
C ALA A 151 10.81 18.80 -1.96
N LYS A 152 11.15 17.81 -2.79
CA LYS A 152 12.29 17.83 -3.71
C LYS A 152 11.99 17.06 -4.98
N GLY A 153 12.60 17.51 -6.08
CA GLY A 153 12.60 16.80 -7.36
C GLY A 153 11.21 16.66 -8.00
N HIS A 154 10.93 15.47 -8.47
CA HIS A 154 9.66 15.07 -9.09
C HIS A 154 9.29 13.67 -8.61
N ALA A 155 8.02 13.32 -8.74
CA ALA A 155 7.52 11.99 -8.46
C ALA A 155 6.49 11.54 -9.49
N GLU A 156 6.47 10.26 -9.78
CA GLU A 156 5.40 9.62 -10.52
C GLU A 156 4.20 9.40 -9.59
N VAL A 157 3.01 9.68 -10.10
CA VAL A 157 1.75 9.38 -9.41
C VAL A 157 1.32 7.98 -9.83
N TRP A 158 1.19 7.09 -8.87
CA TRP A 158 0.68 5.74 -9.06
C TRP A 158 -0.70 5.59 -8.45
N ILE A 159 -1.52 4.76 -9.08
CA ILE A 159 -2.84 4.38 -8.58
C ILE A 159 -2.95 2.85 -8.58
N ALA A 160 -3.40 2.31 -7.44
CA ALA A 160 -3.74 0.91 -7.28
C ALA A 160 -5.23 0.76 -6.95
N ILE A 161 -5.87 -0.22 -7.56
CA ILE A 161 -7.18 -0.72 -7.17
C ILE A 161 -6.95 -2.07 -6.50
N ALA A 162 -7.45 -2.22 -5.29
CA ALA A 162 -7.33 -3.44 -4.53
C ALA A 162 -8.70 -3.88 -3.99
N ASP A 163 -8.95 -5.19 -4.03
CA ASP A 163 -10.12 -5.77 -3.37
C ASP A 163 -9.95 -5.66 -1.85
N GLU A 164 -11.04 -5.42 -1.12
CA GLU A 164 -10.97 -5.25 0.33
C GLU A 164 -10.56 -6.53 1.05
N ALA A 165 -11.12 -7.65 0.63
CA ALA A 165 -10.80 -8.98 1.12
C ALA A 165 -11.12 -10.03 0.07
N ASP A 166 -10.26 -11.04 -0.02
CA ASP A 166 -10.41 -12.19 -0.91
C ASP A 166 -10.19 -13.49 -0.14
N GLN A 167 -10.80 -14.56 -0.66
CA GLN A 167 -10.60 -15.90 -0.15
C GLN A 167 -10.52 -16.90 -1.29
N SER A 168 -9.59 -17.84 -1.18
CA SER A 168 -9.49 -18.95 -2.13
C SER A 168 -9.26 -20.29 -1.42
N SER A 169 -9.64 -21.37 -2.08
CA SER A 169 -9.32 -22.74 -1.68
C SER A 169 -8.22 -23.29 -2.58
N VAL A 170 -7.03 -23.49 -2.01
CA VAL A 170 -5.86 -23.94 -2.74
C VAL A 170 -5.97 -25.44 -3.03
N GLY A 171 -6.10 -25.79 -4.30
CA GLY A 171 -6.31 -27.18 -4.70
C GLY A 171 -5.04 -28.02 -4.86
N ARG A 172 -3.87 -27.37 -5.06
CA ARG A 172 -2.59 -28.04 -5.36
C ARG A 172 -1.42 -27.21 -4.82
N GLY A 173 -0.19 -27.75 -4.96
CA GLY A 173 1.04 -27.09 -4.54
C GLY A 173 1.28 -27.16 -3.04
N GLU A 174 2.19 -26.34 -2.52
CA GLU A 174 2.65 -26.41 -1.12
C GLU A 174 1.57 -26.05 -0.08
N ASN A 175 0.55 -25.30 -0.46
CA ASN A 175 -0.59 -24.94 0.38
C ASN A 175 -1.87 -25.73 0.07
N ALA A 176 -1.77 -26.88 -0.63
CA ALA A 176 -2.92 -27.70 -1.01
C ALA A 176 -3.83 -28.05 0.19
N GLY A 177 -5.14 -27.95 -0.02
CA GLY A 177 -6.17 -28.19 0.99
C GLY A 177 -6.40 -27.07 1.99
N ARG A 178 -5.66 -25.96 1.89
CA ARG A 178 -5.87 -24.77 2.75
C ARG A 178 -6.85 -23.81 2.10
N THR A 179 -7.63 -23.12 2.92
CA THR A 179 -8.35 -21.91 2.55
C THR A 179 -7.52 -20.73 3.01
N LEU A 180 -7.10 -19.89 2.07
CA LEU A 180 -6.32 -18.69 2.33
C LEU A 180 -7.21 -17.46 2.22
N THR A 181 -6.94 -16.48 3.09
CA THR A 181 -7.63 -15.18 3.09
C THR A 181 -6.61 -14.07 2.93
N HIS A 182 -6.93 -13.11 2.10
CA HIS A 182 -6.09 -11.98 1.76
C HIS A 182 -6.82 -10.66 1.99
N VAL A 183 -6.09 -9.56 2.14
CA VAL A 183 -6.62 -8.19 2.21
C VAL A 183 -5.87 -7.31 1.22
N ALA A 184 -6.52 -6.27 0.75
CA ALA A 184 -5.95 -5.29 -0.15
C ALA A 184 -5.25 -5.93 -1.38
N VAL A 185 -5.88 -6.95 -1.97
CA VAL A 185 -5.35 -7.68 -3.11
C VAL A 185 -5.37 -6.79 -4.34
N VAL A 186 -4.20 -6.44 -4.85
CA VAL A 186 -4.08 -5.53 -5.98
C VAL A 186 -4.59 -6.18 -7.26
N ARG A 187 -5.58 -5.56 -7.89
CA ARG A 187 -6.19 -6.00 -9.16
C ARG A 187 -5.71 -5.17 -10.35
N ALA A 188 -5.38 -3.91 -10.10
CA ALA A 188 -4.83 -3.01 -11.10
C ALA A 188 -3.83 -2.06 -10.45
N LEU A 189 -2.72 -1.82 -11.14
CA LEU A 189 -1.67 -0.90 -10.74
C LEU A 189 -1.15 -0.18 -11.97
N SER A 190 -1.16 1.15 -11.97
CA SER A 190 -0.69 1.93 -13.12
C SER A 190 -0.17 3.31 -12.72
N LYS A 191 0.61 3.91 -13.62
CA LYS A 191 1.00 5.31 -13.55
C LYS A 191 -0.17 6.18 -13.97
N ALA A 192 -0.49 7.20 -13.18
CA ALA A 192 -1.62 8.11 -13.39
C ALA A 192 -1.21 9.55 -13.70
N GLY A 193 0.07 9.87 -13.53
CA GLY A 193 0.60 11.20 -13.78
C GLY A 193 1.98 11.43 -13.18
N ARG A 194 2.34 12.70 -13.07
CA ARG A 194 3.60 13.15 -12.48
C ARG A 194 3.38 14.48 -11.77
N VAL A 195 4.09 14.67 -10.68
CA VAL A 195 4.17 15.94 -9.95
C VAL A 195 5.63 16.35 -9.78
N ASP A 196 5.89 17.64 -9.67
CA ASP A 196 7.20 18.17 -9.35
C ASP A 196 7.16 19.10 -8.15
N LYS A 197 8.33 19.60 -7.72
CA LYS A 197 8.44 20.46 -6.54
C LYS A 197 7.73 21.82 -6.66
N SER A 198 7.38 22.25 -7.88
CA SER A 198 6.75 23.54 -8.15
C SER A 198 5.23 23.42 -8.29
N GLU A 199 4.75 22.24 -8.65
CA GLU A 199 3.34 22.03 -8.98
C GLU A 199 2.84 20.67 -8.45
N GLY A 200 1.69 20.69 -7.76
CA GLY A 200 0.95 19.49 -7.39
C GLY A 200 0.07 19.00 -8.53
N LEU A 201 -0.86 18.12 -8.20
CA LEU A 201 -1.84 17.59 -9.15
C LEU A 201 -3.24 17.65 -8.55
N GLU A 202 -4.16 18.28 -9.27
CA GLU A 202 -5.60 18.18 -9.03
C GLU A 202 -6.27 17.58 -10.26
N LYS A 203 -6.81 16.38 -10.11
CA LYS A 203 -7.38 15.62 -11.24
C LYS A 203 -8.36 14.57 -10.76
N THR A 204 -9.34 14.21 -11.58
CA THR A 204 -10.09 12.98 -11.44
C THR A 204 -9.39 11.88 -12.24
N LEU A 205 -8.89 10.87 -11.53
CA LEU A 205 -8.31 9.66 -12.12
C LEU A 205 -9.41 8.66 -12.44
N ARG A 206 -9.19 7.83 -13.47
CA ARG A 206 -10.12 6.76 -13.86
C ARG A 206 -9.36 5.44 -13.95
N MET A 207 -9.95 4.38 -13.40
CA MET A 207 -9.39 3.02 -13.43
C MET A 207 -10.49 2.00 -13.63
N PRO A 208 -10.23 0.94 -14.43
CA PRO A 208 -11.14 -0.20 -14.48
C PRO A 208 -11.21 -0.90 -13.12
N ILE A 209 -12.41 -1.33 -12.74
CA ILE A 209 -12.67 -2.04 -11.49
C ILE A 209 -13.55 -3.27 -11.69
N GLY A 210 -13.38 -4.26 -10.79
CA GLY A 210 -14.29 -5.39 -10.63
C GLY A 210 -15.58 -5.01 -9.87
N ALA A 211 -16.46 -5.97 -9.70
CA ALA A 211 -17.73 -5.79 -8.96
C ALA A 211 -17.55 -5.81 -7.44
N ALA A 212 -16.46 -6.40 -6.92
CA ALA A 212 -16.22 -6.53 -5.49
C ALA A 212 -16.01 -5.17 -4.80
N PRO A 213 -16.35 -5.04 -3.50
CA PRO A 213 -15.94 -3.91 -2.69
C PRO A 213 -14.41 -3.79 -2.68
N GLY A 214 -13.90 -2.58 -2.69
CA GLY A 214 -12.47 -2.39 -2.77
C GLY A 214 -12.02 -1.06 -2.22
N ARG A 215 -10.74 -0.83 -2.39
CA ARG A 215 -10.07 0.44 -2.06
C ARG A 215 -9.23 0.95 -3.22
N VAL A 216 -9.14 2.25 -3.32
CA VAL A 216 -8.17 2.92 -4.16
C VAL A 216 -7.01 3.39 -3.29
N VAL A 217 -5.80 3.17 -3.76
CA VAL A 217 -4.58 3.70 -3.16
C VAL A 217 -3.86 4.55 -4.19
N VAL A 218 -3.55 5.79 -3.84
CA VAL A 218 -2.76 6.70 -4.68
C VAL A 218 -1.49 7.03 -3.94
N PHE A 219 -0.35 6.92 -4.60
CA PHE A 219 0.94 7.16 -3.98
C PHE A 219 1.95 7.76 -4.97
N LEU A 220 2.94 8.44 -4.41
CA LEU A 220 3.98 9.14 -5.14
C LEU A 220 5.29 8.38 -5.05
N VAL A 221 5.92 8.11 -6.19
CA VAL A 221 7.20 7.40 -6.25
C VAL A 221 8.24 8.27 -6.93
N ASP A 222 9.36 8.53 -6.26
CA ASP A 222 10.48 9.24 -6.87
C ASP A 222 11.35 8.35 -7.76
N GLY A 223 12.36 8.93 -8.40
CA GLY A 223 13.29 8.21 -9.27
C GLY A 223 14.15 7.14 -8.57
N SER A 224 14.18 7.10 -7.24
CA SER A 224 14.84 6.06 -6.44
C SER A 224 13.92 4.94 -6.00
N GLY A 225 12.61 5.02 -6.34
CA GLY A 225 11.59 4.08 -5.88
C GLY A 225 11.00 4.42 -4.51
N GLU A 226 11.42 5.52 -3.86
CA GLU A 226 10.89 5.93 -2.55
C GLU A 226 9.47 6.46 -2.66
N VAL A 227 8.60 6.03 -1.76
CA VAL A 227 7.23 6.55 -1.64
C VAL A 227 7.24 7.84 -0.82
N LEU A 228 7.03 8.95 -1.51
CA LEU A 228 7.04 10.29 -0.93
C LEU A 228 5.72 10.72 -0.29
N GLY A 229 4.65 10.00 -0.55
CA GLY A 229 3.32 10.27 -0.02
C GLY A 229 2.34 9.21 -0.49
N ALA A 230 1.31 8.94 0.31
CA ALA A 230 0.26 7.98 -0.04
C ALA A 230 -1.07 8.37 0.57
N GLY A 231 -2.16 7.95 -0.07
CA GLY A 231 -3.51 8.05 0.42
C GLY A 231 -4.33 6.84 0.02
N ALA A 232 -5.35 6.51 0.80
CA ALA A 232 -6.29 5.44 0.50
C ALA A 232 -7.73 5.87 0.79
N ALA A 233 -8.66 5.41 -0.03
CA ALA A 233 -10.09 5.61 0.17
C ALA A 233 -10.87 4.35 -0.24
N PRO A 234 -12.03 4.09 0.37
CA PRO A 234 -12.88 2.99 -0.05
C PRO A 234 -13.51 3.30 -1.42
N ILE A 235 -13.78 2.24 -2.18
CA ILE A 235 -14.61 2.26 -3.39
C ILE A 235 -15.98 1.71 -2.98
N PRO A 236 -17.05 2.48 -3.15
CA PRO A 236 -18.40 2.07 -2.72
C PRO A 236 -18.93 0.85 -3.48
#